data_34806b51fa0b3279c85533df0569f3e5
#
_entry.id   34806b51fa0b3279c85533df0569f3e5
#
_cell.length_a   1.000
_cell.length_b   1.000
_cell.length_c   1.000
_cell.angle_alpha   90.00
_cell.angle_beta   90.00
_cell.angle_gamma   90.00
#
_symmetry.space_group_name_H-M   'P 1'
#
loop_
_entity.id
_entity.type
_entity.pdbx_description
1 polymer ?
#
loop_
_entity_poly.entity_id
_entity_poly.type
_entity_poly.pdbx_seq_one_letter_code
_entity_poly.pdbx_strand_id
1 'polypeptide(L)'
;MREEEIQEHQLFISSLFLWVKLKMQNKLSSKRKKMRWKIIFFIIASTPFRWIQSSYLFFKLSKVNLETNQPVFVIGHWRSGTTHLHYLIAQDKQFSYLEAFQAFFFRVAFVSKTFMRPVLNYFMPSTRPQDNIKIDASAPTEEEHPLTNLTEKSGMQTFFFPQNKTYFDKYNIFENTKENEKRAWKKVYHKMLCQIALFHGKDKKLLLKNPHNTARIKVLLELYPKAKFIFIHRNPYDVYQSNIHLYNKTIKSQF
;
A
#
# COMPACT_ATOMS: atom_id res chain seq x y z
N MET A 1 -15.09 9.56 -23.39
CA MET A 1 -13.87 10.38 -23.21
C MET A 1 -13.80 11.00 -21.80
N ARG A 2 -14.04 10.23 -20.72
CA ARG A 2 -13.85 10.66 -19.32
C ARG A 2 -13.20 9.61 -18.42
N GLU A 3 -12.71 8.50 -18.98
CA GLU A 3 -12.13 7.39 -18.22
C GLU A 3 -10.59 7.44 -18.07
N GLU A 4 -9.91 8.40 -18.67
CA GLU A 4 -8.43 8.47 -18.70
C GLU A 4 -7.81 9.40 -17.65
N GLU A 5 -8.59 10.11 -16.83
CA GLU A 5 -8.04 11.23 -16.04
C GLU A 5 -7.85 11.00 -14.53
N ILE A 6 -8.27 9.90 -13.95
CA ILE A 6 -8.16 9.74 -12.49
C ILE A 6 -7.47 8.43 -12.11
N GLN A 7 -6.21 8.29 -12.48
CA GLN A 7 -5.30 7.52 -11.64
C GLN A 7 -4.54 8.51 -10.75
N GLU A 8 -5.11 8.76 -9.59
CA GLU A 8 -4.47 9.56 -8.55
C GLU A 8 -3.12 8.93 -8.23
N HIS A 9 -2.06 9.67 -8.50
CA HIS A 9 -0.72 9.19 -8.26
C HIS A 9 -0.52 8.98 -6.77
N GLN A 10 -0.21 7.77 -6.33
CA GLN A 10 -0.11 7.39 -4.91
C GLN A 10 0.85 8.29 -4.10
N LEU A 11 1.76 9.01 -4.74
CA LEU A 11 2.71 9.93 -4.09
C LEU A 11 2.13 11.29 -3.69
N PHE A 12 0.85 11.58 -3.91
CA PHE A 12 0.25 12.89 -3.58
C PHE A 12 0.39 13.29 -2.11
N ILE A 13 0.38 12.32 -1.20
CA ILE A 13 0.50 12.57 0.25
C ILE A 13 1.84 12.08 0.79
N SER A 14 2.83 11.88 -0.07
CA SER A 14 4.20 11.52 0.35
C SER A 14 4.92 12.69 1.04
N SER A 15 6.13 12.47 1.55
CA SER A 15 6.98 13.57 2.02
C SER A 15 7.72 14.23 0.85
N LEU A 16 7.99 15.53 0.98
CA LEU A 16 8.81 16.25 0.00
C LEU A 16 10.19 15.59 -0.16
N PHE A 17 10.77 15.14 0.95
CA PHE A 17 12.05 14.43 0.94
C PHE A 17 11.99 13.15 0.09
N LEU A 18 10.96 12.31 0.28
CA LEU A 18 10.79 11.09 -0.53
C LEU A 18 10.58 11.42 -2.01
N TRP A 19 9.77 12.44 -2.30
CA TRP A 19 9.54 12.89 -3.68
C TRP A 19 10.82 13.37 -4.35
N VAL A 20 11.61 14.23 -3.69
CA VAL A 20 12.89 14.72 -4.20
C VAL A 20 13.86 13.57 -4.44
N LYS A 21 13.98 12.64 -3.47
CA LYS A 21 14.84 11.45 -3.58
C LYS A 21 14.47 10.60 -4.80
N LEU A 22 13.19 10.27 -4.98
CA LEU A 22 12.71 9.50 -6.13
C LEU A 22 12.97 10.23 -7.44
N LYS A 23 12.76 11.56 -7.48
CA LYS A 23 13.03 12.40 -8.66
C LYS A 23 14.52 12.43 -9.02
N MET A 24 15.41 12.48 -8.03
CA MET A 24 16.86 12.48 -8.28
C MET A 24 17.35 11.13 -8.82
N GLN A 25 16.73 10.04 -8.38
CA GLN A 25 17.10 8.68 -8.79
C GLN A 25 16.46 8.25 -10.12
N ASN A 26 15.44 8.98 -10.60
CA ASN A 26 14.64 8.56 -11.74
C ASN A 26 14.41 9.70 -12.73
N LYS A 27 14.57 9.39 -14.03
CA LYS A 27 14.20 10.33 -15.09
C LYS A 27 12.68 10.37 -15.23
N LEU A 28 12.09 11.55 -15.13
CA LEU A 28 10.64 11.76 -15.31
C LEU A 28 10.33 12.15 -16.75
N SER A 29 9.34 11.52 -17.36
CA SER A 29 8.86 11.88 -18.68
C SER A 29 8.39 13.35 -18.72
N SER A 30 8.72 14.04 -19.83
CA SER A 30 8.26 15.41 -20.06
C SER A 30 6.74 15.51 -20.18
N LYS A 31 6.07 14.47 -20.67
CA LYS A 31 4.61 14.40 -20.78
C LYS A 31 3.89 14.54 -19.42
N ARG A 32 4.57 14.21 -18.31
CA ARG A 32 4.00 14.27 -16.94
C ARG A 32 4.38 15.54 -16.16
N LYS A 33 4.78 16.61 -16.80
CA LYS A 33 5.13 17.89 -16.12
C LYS A 33 3.97 18.42 -15.24
N LYS A 34 2.73 18.38 -15.74
CA LYS A 34 1.55 18.81 -14.97
C LYS A 34 1.33 17.97 -13.70
N MET A 35 1.54 16.64 -13.78
CA MET A 35 1.41 15.73 -12.65
C MET A 35 2.42 16.07 -11.53
N ARG A 36 3.65 16.46 -11.87
CA ARG A 36 4.66 16.86 -10.88
C ARG A 36 4.21 18.02 -10.01
N TRP A 37 3.64 19.05 -10.64
CA TRP A 37 3.15 20.21 -9.90
C TRP A 37 1.93 19.87 -9.04
N LYS A 38 1.03 19.01 -9.51
CA LYS A 38 -0.06 18.47 -8.69
C LYS A 38 0.48 17.73 -7.46
N ILE A 39 1.46 16.83 -7.64
CA ILE A 39 2.09 16.11 -6.52
C ILE A 39 2.70 17.07 -5.51
N ILE A 40 3.51 18.04 -5.96
CA ILE A 40 4.14 19.04 -5.08
C ILE A 40 3.08 19.86 -4.33
N PHE A 41 2.05 20.32 -5.02
CA PHE A 41 0.95 21.05 -4.40
C PHE A 41 0.29 20.25 -3.27
N PHE A 42 -0.09 18.99 -3.51
CA PHE A 42 -0.72 18.15 -2.49
C PHE A 42 0.24 17.80 -1.35
N ILE A 43 1.52 17.61 -1.63
CA ILE A 43 2.55 17.41 -0.59
C ILE A 43 2.62 18.64 0.33
N ILE A 44 2.65 19.84 -0.23
CA ILE A 44 2.72 21.08 0.55
C ILE A 44 1.42 21.30 1.33
N ALA A 45 0.27 21.21 0.65
CA ALA A 45 -1.04 21.41 1.27
C ALA A 45 -1.33 20.42 2.41
N SER A 46 -0.86 19.16 2.28
CA SER A 46 -1.04 18.15 3.35
C SER A 46 -0.04 18.28 4.51
N THR A 47 0.99 19.12 4.40
CA THR A 47 2.08 19.19 5.40
C THR A 47 1.59 19.51 6.82
N PRO A 48 0.73 20.50 7.07
CA PRO A 48 0.25 20.78 8.44
C PRO A 48 -0.53 19.59 9.02
N PHE A 49 -1.38 18.95 8.24
CA PHE A 49 -2.12 17.76 8.68
C PHE A 49 -1.19 16.59 9.01
N ARG A 50 -0.11 16.42 8.24
CA ARG A 50 0.92 15.40 8.52
C ARG A 50 1.66 15.68 9.83
N TRP A 51 1.95 16.92 10.15
CA TRP A 51 2.59 17.29 11.43
C TRP A 51 1.67 16.98 12.59
N ILE A 52 0.39 17.39 12.53
CA ILE A 52 -0.60 17.07 13.55
C ILE A 52 -0.71 15.55 13.75
N GLN A 53 -0.86 14.79 12.66
CA GLN A 53 -0.92 13.33 12.75
C GLN A 53 0.38 12.73 13.30
N SER A 54 1.54 13.22 12.89
CA SER A 54 2.83 12.71 13.38
C SER A 54 3.00 12.94 14.89
N SER A 55 2.59 14.09 15.40
CA SER A 55 2.59 14.40 16.84
C SER A 55 1.62 13.48 17.60
N TYR A 56 0.40 13.29 17.10
CA TYR A 56 -0.55 12.33 17.67
C TYR A 56 0.02 10.91 17.73
N LEU A 57 0.60 10.45 16.62
CA LEU A 57 1.17 9.10 16.51
C LEU A 57 2.41 8.90 17.37
N PHE A 58 3.20 9.93 17.60
CA PHE A 58 4.37 9.88 18.49
C PHE A 58 4.00 9.37 19.89
N PHE A 59 2.88 9.86 20.44
CA PHE A 59 2.41 9.46 21.78
C PHE A 59 1.58 8.17 21.80
N LYS A 60 1.02 7.74 20.66
CA LYS A 60 0.08 6.62 20.62
C LYS A 60 0.71 5.30 20.13
N LEU A 61 1.69 5.37 19.23
CA LEU A 61 2.27 4.15 18.64
C LEU A 61 3.03 3.28 19.65
N SER A 62 3.61 3.88 20.69
CA SER A 62 4.29 3.12 21.77
C SER A 62 3.34 2.19 22.55
N LYS A 63 2.02 2.44 22.47
CA LYS A 63 0.98 1.63 23.12
C LYS A 63 0.50 0.45 22.26
N VAL A 64 0.96 0.35 21.02
CA VAL A 64 0.61 -0.75 20.12
C VAL A 64 1.68 -1.82 20.20
N ASN A 65 1.30 -3.00 20.65
CA ASN A 65 2.19 -4.16 20.73
C ASN A 65 1.72 -5.24 19.74
N LEU A 66 2.45 -5.40 18.64
CA LEU A 66 2.19 -6.45 17.66
C LEU A 66 2.91 -7.77 17.99
N GLU A 67 3.71 -7.82 19.04
CA GLU A 67 4.37 -9.07 19.48
C GLU A 67 3.38 -10.05 20.11
N THR A 68 2.41 -9.53 20.85
CA THR A 68 1.34 -10.32 21.46
C THR A 68 0.24 -10.69 20.49
N ASN A 69 -0.11 -9.78 19.57
CA ASN A 69 -1.18 -9.96 18.61
C ASN A 69 -0.64 -9.92 17.17
N GLN A 70 0.18 -10.94 16.84
CA GLN A 70 0.90 -10.98 15.57
C GLN A 70 -0.03 -11.10 14.36
N PRO A 71 0.34 -10.48 13.23
CA PRO A 71 -0.52 -10.39 12.06
C PRO A 71 -0.74 -11.73 11.36
N VAL A 72 -1.85 -11.80 10.62
CA VAL A 72 -2.16 -12.86 9.65
C VAL A 72 -1.97 -12.29 8.25
N PHE A 73 -1.18 -12.96 7.43
CA PHE A 73 -0.89 -12.57 6.05
C PHE A 73 -1.59 -13.48 5.05
N VAL A 74 -2.45 -12.93 4.21
CA VAL A 74 -2.96 -13.61 3.02
C VAL A 74 -1.93 -13.40 1.90
N ILE A 75 -1.35 -14.50 1.43
CA ILE A 75 -0.30 -14.53 0.42
C ILE A 75 -0.72 -15.38 -0.78
N GLY A 76 -0.08 -15.17 -1.91
CA GLY A 76 -0.35 -15.84 -3.17
C GLY A 76 -0.02 -14.94 -4.35
N HIS A 77 0.01 -15.50 -5.54
CA HIS A 77 0.29 -14.73 -6.75
C HIS A 77 -0.86 -13.76 -7.08
N TRP A 78 -0.55 -12.65 -7.77
CA TRP A 78 -1.59 -11.80 -8.35
C TRP A 78 -2.57 -12.64 -9.17
N ARG A 79 -3.85 -12.31 -9.12
CA ARG A 79 -4.93 -13.02 -9.84
C ARG A 79 -5.25 -14.44 -9.36
N SER A 80 -4.73 -14.86 -8.20
CA SER A 80 -5.07 -16.15 -7.58
C SER A 80 -6.33 -16.10 -6.69
N GLY A 81 -7.02 -14.95 -6.57
CA GLY A 81 -8.18 -14.80 -5.70
C GLY A 81 -7.86 -14.24 -4.30
N THR A 82 -6.62 -13.78 -4.06
CA THR A 82 -6.19 -13.21 -2.76
C THR A 82 -7.09 -12.07 -2.28
N THR A 83 -7.60 -11.21 -3.18
CA THR A 83 -8.51 -10.12 -2.81
C THR A 83 -9.85 -10.65 -2.32
N HIS A 84 -10.45 -11.62 -3.02
CA HIS A 84 -11.71 -12.21 -2.63
C HIS A 84 -11.61 -12.88 -1.25
N LEU A 85 -10.56 -13.68 -1.04
CA LEU A 85 -10.27 -14.31 0.24
C LEU A 85 -10.09 -13.28 1.36
N HIS A 86 -9.36 -12.19 1.09
CA HIS A 86 -9.17 -11.10 2.05
C HIS A 86 -10.50 -10.47 2.46
N TYR A 87 -11.40 -10.21 1.50
CA TYR A 87 -12.73 -9.65 1.76
C TYR A 87 -13.61 -10.61 2.59
N LEU A 88 -13.55 -11.92 2.32
CA LEU A 88 -14.29 -12.91 3.10
C LEU A 88 -13.82 -12.97 4.56
N ILE A 89 -12.51 -13.07 4.79
CA ILE A 89 -11.96 -13.16 6.14
C ILE A 89 -12.13 -11.83 6.89
N ALA A 90 -12.06 -10.70 6.21
CA ALA A 90 -12.22 -9.37 6.80
C ALA A 90 -13.63 -9.11 7.35
N GLN A 91 -14.63 -9.94 7.03
CA GLN A 91 -15.96 -9.86 7.62
C GLN A 91 -15.99 -10.32 9.10
N ASP A 92 -15.03 -11.11 9.51
CA ASP A 92 -14.90 -11.53 10.90
C ASP A 92 -14.38 -10.37 11.76
N LYS A 93 -15.18 -9.99 12.77
CA LYS A 93 -14.94 -8.84 13.66
C LYS A 93 -13.68 -8.95 14.52
N GLN A 94 -13.09 -10.15 14.64
CA GLN A 94 -11.81 -10.35 15.33
C GLN A 94 -10.63 -9.71 14.58
N PHE A 95 -10.78 -9.47 13.26
CA PHE A 95 -9.75 -8.88 12.44
C PHE A 95 -9.93 -7.37 12.27
N SER A 96 -8.80 -6.70 12.12
CA SER A 96 -8.68 -5.38 11.53
C SER A 96 -7.81 -5.47 10.27
N TYR A 97 -8.01 -4.57 9.34
CA TYR A 97 -7.32 -4.57 8.05
C TYR A 97 -7.04 -3.14 7.61
N LEU A 98 -6.20 -2.99 6.59
CA LEU A 98 -5.99 -1.69 5.97
C LEU A 98 -7.19 -1.33 5.08
N GLU A 99 -7.89 -0.25 5.41
CA GLU A 99 -8.97 0.31 4.57
C GLU A 99 -8.41 1.08 3.36
N ALA A 100 -9.15 1.11 2.26
CA ALA A 100 -8.82 1.90 1.08
C ALA A 100 -8.60 3.38 1.44
N PHE A 101 -9.51 4.00 2.23
CA PHE A 101 -9.33 5.36 2.73
C PHE A 101 -7.99 5.55 3.44
N GLN A 102 -7.67 4.65 4.37
CA GLN A 102 -6.42 4.72 5.12
C GLN A 102 -5.20 4.57 4.20
N ALA A 103 -5.27 3.70 3.19
CA ALA A 103 -4.18 3.50 2.24
C ALA A 103 -3.92 4.75 1.38
N PHE A 104 -4.97 5.39 0.86
CA PHE A 104 -4.85 6.62 0.06
C PHE A 104 -4.37 7.81 0.88
N PHE A 105 -4.87 7.98 2.11
CA PHE A 105 -4.60 9.12 2.98
C PHE A 105 -3.68 8.79 4.16
N PHE A 106 -2.85 7.76 4.06
CA PHE A 106 -2.13 7.13 5.17
C PHE A 106 -1.44 8.12 6.11
N ARG A 107 -0.79 9.15 5.57
CA ARG A 107 -0.04 10.14 6.35
C ARG A 107 -0.92 11.21 7.00
N VAL A 108 -2.21 11.24 6.71
CA VAL A 108 -3.19 12.19 7.25
C VAL A 108 -4.51 11.51 7.67
N ALA A 109 -4.60 10.18 7.60
CA ALA A 109 -5.84 9.41 7.78
C ALA A 109 -6.53 9.69 9.13
N PHE A 110 -5.78 9.81 10.23
CA PHE A 110 -6.35 10.05 11.55
C PHE A 110 -7.00 11.44 11.69
N VAL A 111 -6.43 12.45 11.04
CA VAL A 111 -6.90 13.83 11.14
C VAL A 111 -7.91 14.20 10.06
N SER A 112 -7.97 13.43 8.96
CA SER A 112 -8.84 13.72 7.82
C SER A 112 -10.05 12.79 7.69
N LYS A 113 -10.16 11.76 8.52
CA LYS A 113 -11.18 10.69 8.43
C LYS A 113 -12.59 11.24 8.26
N THR A 114 -12.98 12.21 9.08
CA THR A 114 -14.36 12.70 9.14
C THR A 114 -14.79 13.40 7.86
N PHE A 115 -13.91 14.18 7.24
CA PHE A 115 -14.26 14.98 6.06
C PHE A 115 -13.80 14.36 4.74
N MET A 116 -12.65 13.68 4.71
CA MET A 116 -12.14 13.12 3.45
C MET A 116 -12.72 11.74 3.09
N ARG A 117 -13.20 10.98 4.06
CA ARG A 117 -13.78 9.65 3.77
C ARG A 117 -15.07 9.73 2.96
N PRO A 118 -16.04 10.62 3.27
CA PRO A 118 -17.21 10.83 2.41
C PRO A 118 -16.83 11.33 1.00
N VAL A 119 -15.84 12.25 0.91
CA VAL A 119 -15.35 12.75 -0.37
C VAL A 119 -14.76 11.62 -1.20
N LEU A 120 -13.93 10.76 -0.61
CA LEU A 120 -13.39 9.60 -1.32
C LEU A 120 -14.50 8.69 -1.82
N ASN A 121 -15.51 8.35 -1.00
CA ASN A 121 -16.64 7.52 -1.41
C ASN A 121 -17.41 8.12 -2.59
N TYR A 122 -17.55 9.44 -2.64
CA TYR A 122 -18.24 10.11 -3.75
C TYR A 122 -17.50 9.98 -5.08
N PHE A 123 -16.15 10.01 -5.05
CA PHE A 123 -15.31 9.92 -6.26
C PHE A 123 -14.90 8.50 -6.62
N MET A 124 -14.97 7.55 -5.68
CA MET A 124 -14.60 6.16 -5.97
C MET A 124 -15.61 5.49 -6.91
N PRO A 125 -15.14 4.70 -7.89
CA PRO A 125 -16.03 3.84 -8.65
C PRO A 125 -16.66 2.80 -7.72
N SER A 126 -17.88 2.37 -8.03
CA SER A 126 -18.59 1.34 -7.22
C SER A 126 -17.95 -0.05 -7.30
N THR A 127 -17.20 -0.31 -8.36
CA THR A 127 -16.50 -1.58 -8.60
C THR A 127 -15.11 -1.36 -9.16
N ARG A 128 -14.22 -2.31 -8.91
CA ARG A 128 -12.86 -2.31 -9.47
C ARG A 128 -12.89 -2.66 -10.95
N PRO A 129 -12.23 -1.88 -11.83
CA PRO A 129 -12.23 -2.10 -13.28
C PRO A 129 -11.68 -3.48 -13.70
N GLN A 130 -10.78 -4.08 -12.91
CA GLN A 130 -10.09 -5.33 -13.26
C GLN A 130 -10.85 -6.61 -12.91
N ASP A 131 -11.87 -6.56 -12.02
CA ASP A 131 -12.54 -7.79 -11.52
C ASP A 131 -13.96 -7.56 -10.99
N ASN A 132 -14.52 -6.36 -11.15
CA ASN A 132 -15.88 -5.97 -10.73
C ASN A 132 -16.18 -6.19 -9.23
N ILE A 133 -15.15 -6.33 -8.38
CA ILE A 133 -15.33 -6.39 -6.93
C ILE A 133 -15.81 -5.02 -6.44
N LYS A 134 -16.86 -4.99 -5.63
CA LYS A 134 -17.36 -3.76 -5.00
C LYS A 134 -16.27 -3.13 -4.13
N ILE A 135 -16.10 -1.82 -4.26
CA ILE A 135 -15.16 -1.04 -3.46
C ILE A 135 -15.81 0.21 -2.89
N ASP A 136 -15.38 0.55 -1.71
CA ASP A 136 -15.66 1.82 -1.04
C ASP A 136 -14.45 2.23 -0.18
N ALA A 137 -14.56 3.33 0.51
CA ALA A 137 -13.47 3.82 1.37
C ALA A 137 -13.12 2.88 2.54
N SER A 138 -14.02 1.96 2.93
CA SER A 138 -13.78 0.96 3.98
C SER A 138 -13.28 -0.38 3.45
N ALA A 139 -13.25 -0.57 2.14
CA ALA A 139 -12.84 -1.82 1.51
C ALA A 139 -11.40 -2.24 1.91
N PRO A 140 -11.18 -3.53 2.22
CA PRO A 140 -9.84 -4.05 2.49
C PRO A 140 -8.90 -3.86 1.30
N THR A 141 -7.68 -3.39 1.55
CA THR A 141 -6.69 -3.14 0.50
C THR A 141 -5.28 -3.59 0.88
N GLU A 142 -4.33 -3.45 -0.04
CA GLU A 142 -2.95 -3.92 0.09
C GLU A 142 -2.08 -2.89 0.82
N GLU A 143 -1.28 -3.36 1.79
CA GLU A 143 -0.36 -2.49 2.53
C GLU A 143 0.84 -2.00 1.70
N GLU A 144 1.03 -2.50 0.48
CA GLU A 144 2.05 -1.96 -0.43
C GLU A 144 1.70 -0.53 -0.87
N HIS A 145 0.40 -0.18 -0.96
CA HIS A 145 -0.03 1.17 -1.32
C HIS A 145 0.50 2.25 -0.36
N PRO A 146 0.26 2.21 0.96
CA PRO A 146 0.85 3.19 1.87
C PRO A 146 2.36 3.06 1.97
N LEU A 147 2.94 1.87 1.80
CA LEU A 147 4.38 1.68 1.83
C LEU A 147 5.10 2.54 0.77
N THR A 148 4.53 2.69 -0.43
CA THR A 148 5.09 3.57 -1.48
C THR A 148 5.13 5.04 -1.09
N ASN A 149 4.24 5.48 -0.18
CA ASN A 149 4.23 6.84 0.36
C ASN A 149 5.22 7.06 1.51
N LEU A 150 5.69 5.98 2.12
CA LEU A 150 6.56 6.01 3.30
C LEU A 150 8.03 5.85 2.95
N THR A 151 8.34 5.08 1.91
CA THR A 151 9.71 4.75 1.52
C THR A 151 9.83 4.49 0.02
N GLU A 152 11.03 4.72 -0.52
CA GLU A 152 11.40 4.29 -1.87
C GLU A 152 11.57 2.76 -1.98
N LYS A 153 11.66 2.06 -0.83
CA LYS A 153 11.92 0.62 -0.75
C LYS A 153 10.65 -0.20 -0.90
N SER A 154 10.00 -0.10 -2.05
CA SER A 154 8.78 -0.83 -2.39
C SER A 154 8.84 -1.31 -3.84
N GLY A 155 8.47 -2.55 -4.10
CA GLY A 155 8.36 -3.10 -5.45
C GLY A 155 7.33 -2.38 -6.31
N MET A 156 6.29 -1.81 -5.69
CA MET A 156 5.27 -1.03 -6.40
C MET A 156 5.81 0.26 -7.03
N GLN A 157 6.97 0.78 -6.59
CA GLN A 157 7.62 1.92 -7.24
C GLN A 157 7.98 1.64 -8.71
N THR A 158 8.09 0.37 -9.10
CA THR A 158 8.30 -0.05 -10.50
C THR A 158 7.20 0.45 -11.44
N PHE A 159 5.96 0.54 -10.96
CA PHE A 159 4.85 1.06 -11.77
C PHE A 159 4.97 2.57 -12.07
N PHE A 160 5.66 3.31 -11.20
CA PHE A 160 5.87 4.75 -11.38
C PHE A 160 7.18 5.06 -12.10
N PHE A 161 8.17 4.19 -11.94
CA PHE A 161 9.53 4.36 -12.47
C PHE A 161 10.04 3.07 -13.14
N PRO A 162 9.43 2.64 -14.25
CA PRO A 162 9.72 1.36 -14.89
C PRO A 162 11.17 1.24 -15.39
N GLN A 163 11.84 2.37 -15.68
CA GLN A 163 13.25 2.37 -16.09
C GLN A 163 14.19 1.82 -15.00
N ASN A 164 13.79 1.92 -13.73
CA ASN A 164 14.56 1.44 -12.58
C ASN A 164 13.96 0.18 -11.94
N LYS A 165 13.27 -0.65 -12.74
CA LYS A 165 12.62 -1.87 -12.28
C LYS A 165 13.54 -2.73 -11.42
N THR A 166 14.74 -3.04 -11.89
CA THR A 166 15.70 -3.89 -11.17
C THR A 166 16.07 -3.35 -9.79
N TYR A 167 16.16 -2.02 -9.64
CA TYR A 167 16.42 -1.41 -8.34
C TYR A 167 15.27 -1.60 -7.36
N PHE A 168 14.02 -1.50 -7.80
CA PHE A 168 12.86 -1.64 -6.92
C PHE A 168 12.48 -3.09 -6.67
N ASP A 169 12.69 -3.99 -7.64
CA ASP A 169 12.36 -5.41 -7.53
C ASP A 169 13.14 -6.12 -6.41
N LYS A 170 14.37 -5.64 -6.08
CA LYS A 170 15.15 -6.20 -4.97
C LYS A 170 14.39 -6.13 -3.63
N TYR A 171 13.46 -5.19 -3.46
CA TYR A 171 12.64 -5.06 -2.26
C TYR A 171 11.41 -5.98 -2.25
N ASN A 172 11.21 -6.76 -3.30
CA ASN A 172 10.21 -7.84 -3.32
C ASN A 172 10.75 -9.11 -2.65
N ILE A 173 12.00 -9.47 -2.93
CA ILE A 173 12.62 -10.73 -2.45
C ILE A 173 13.73 -10.51 -1.43
N PHE A 174 14.25 -9.29 -1.34
CA PHE A 174 15.39 -8.91 -0.48
C PHE A 174 16.69 -9.64 -0.78
N GLU A 175 16.81 -10.31 -1.92
CA GLU A 175 18.09 -10.81 -2.42
C GLU A 175 19.00 -9.64 -2.81
N ASN A 176 20.29 -9.79 -2.54
CA ASN A 176 21.30 -8.76 -2.81
C ASN A 176 20.99 -7.38 -2.18
N THR A 177 20.19 -7.35 -1.13
CA THR A 177 19.86 -6.13 -0.38
C THR A 177 20.81 -5.98 0.79
N LYS A 178 21.43 -4.81 0.96
CA LYS A 178 22.29 -4.53 2.10
C LYS A 178 21.52 -4.63 3.42
N GLU A 179 22.15 -5.13 4.47
CA GLU A 179 21.49 -5.35 5.77
C GLU A 179 20.92 -4.05 6.38
N ASN A 180 21.61 -2.92 6.18
CA ASN A 180 21.10 -1.61 6.62
C ASN A 180 19.83 -1.19 5.87
N GLU A 181 19.69 -1.52 4.57
CA GLU A 181 18.48 -1.26 3.78
C GLU A 181 17.33 -2.15 4.27
N LYS A 182 17.60 -3.43 4.55
CA LYS A 182 16.63 -4.39 5.09
C LYS A 182 16.12 -3.94 6.46
N ARG A 183 17.03 -3.54 7.37
CA ARG A 183 16.66 -2.97 8.68
C ARG A 183 15.82 -1.70 8.55
N ALA A 184 16.17 -0.79 7.65
CA ALA A 184 15.40 0.41 7.42
C ALA A 184 13.99 0.09 6.90
N TRP A 185 13.86 -0.87 5.97
CA TRP A 185 12.56 -1.33 5.49
C TRP A 185 11.72 -1.93 6.63
N LYS A 186 12.28 -2.85 7.41
CA LYS A 186 11.61 -3.46 8.57
C LYS A 186 11.06 -2.43 9.54
N LYS A 187 11.85 -1.40 9.85
CA LYS A 187 11.44 -0.31 10.75
C LYS A 187 10.24 0.47 10.20
N VAL A 188 10.27 0.80 8.91
CA VAL A 188 9.16 1.53 8.25
C VAL A 188 7.91 0.65 8.19
N TYR A 189 8.07 -0.61 7.79
CA TYR A 189 6.98 -1.57 7.68
C TYR A 189 6.31 -1.84 9.04
N HIS A 190 7.09 -2.11 10.08
CA HIS A 190 6.57 -2.30 11.44
C HIS A 190 5.80 -1.07 11.94
N LYS A 191 6.36 0.14 11.79
CA LYS A 191 5.68 1.38 12.16
C LYS A 191 4.38 1.58 11.41
N MET A 192 4.35 1.24 10.13
CA MET A 192 3.15 1.26 9.30
C MET A 192 2.09 0.29 9.84
N LEU A 193 2.44 -0.95 10.17
CA LEU A 193 1.50 -1.92 10.72
C LEU A 193 0.95 -1.49 12.09
N CYS A 194 1.79 -0.91 12.97
CA CYS A 194 1.33 -0.33 14.22
C CYS A 194 0.32 0.81 13.99
N GLN A 195 0.52 1.64 12.96
CA GLN A 195 -0.42 2.70 12.60
C GLN A 195 -1.75 2.13 12.07
N ILE A 196 -1.72 1.04 11.29
CA ILE A 196 -2.93 0.36 10.82
C ILE A 196 -3.69 -0.22 12.01
N ALA A 197 -3.02 -0.92 12.91
CA ALA A 197 -3.63 -1.48 14.11
C ALA A 197 -4.28 -0.41 15.00
N LEU A 198 -3.59 0.71 15.22
CA LEU A 198 -4.11 1.82 16.01
C LEU A 198 -5.39 2.43 15.43
N PHE A 199 -5.53 2.45 14.11
CA PHE A 199 -6.67 3.07 13.43
C PHE A 199 -8.00 2.35 13.70
N HIS A 200 -7.95 1.03 13.87
CA HIS A 200 -9.13 0.16 14.09
C HIS A 200 -9.31 -0.31 15.54
N GLY A 201 -8.41 0.09 16.43
CA GLY A 201 -8.33 -0.44 17.78
C GLY A 201 -7.30 -1.55 17.90
N LYS A 202 -6.34 -1.34 18.79
CA LYS A 202 -5.12 -2.15 18.99
C LYS A 202 -5.37 -3.61 19.40
N ASP A 203 -6.58 -3.94 19.82
CA ASP A 203 -6.92 -5.26 20.40
C ASP A 203 -7.32 -6.28 19.32
N LYS A 204 -7.54 -5.84 18.08
CA LYS A 204 -7.85 -6.70 16.95
C LYS A 204 -6.59 -7.24 16.28
N LYS A 205 -6.70 -8.48 15.78
CA LYS A 205 -5.63 -9.10 14.99
C LYS A 205 -5.57 -8.48 13.60
N LEU A 206 -4.39 -8.06 13.15
CA LEU A 206 -4.21 -7.55 11.80
C LEU A 206 -4.33 -8.67 10.76
N LEU A 207 -5.22 -8.47 9.80
CA LEU A 207 -5.30 -9.25 8.57
C LEU A 207 -4.75 -8.40 7.43
N LEU A 208 -3.69 -8.88 6.80
CA LEU A 208 -2.98 -8.19 5.75
C LEU A 208 -2.97 -9.02 4.48
N LYS A 209 -3.08 -8.38 3.33
CA LYS A 209 -3.03 -9.06 2.04
C LYS A 209 -2.18 -8.27 1.06
N ASN A 210 -1.08 -8.89 0.63
CA ASN A 210 -0.19 -8.30 -0.35
C ASN A 210 0.52 -9.42 -1.13
N PRO A 211 0.32 -9.51 -2.43
CA PRO A 211 1.02 -10.52 -3.24
C PRO A 211 2.54 -10.44 -3.16
N HIS A 212 3.12 -9.23 -2.98
CA HIS A 212 4.56 -9.06 -2.75
C HIS A 212 5.06 -9.83 -1.52
N ASN A 213 4.22 -10.00 -0.50
CA ASN A 213 4.60 -10.72 0.73
C ASN A 213 4.81 -12.21 0.52
N THR A 214 4.35 -12.78 -0.58
CA THR A 214 4.63 -14.17 -0.96
C THR A 214 6.14 -14.42 -1.08
N ALA A 215 6.89 -13.45 -1.57
CA ALA A 215 8.35 -13.52 -1.65
C ALA A 215 9.06 -13.02 -0.39
N ARG A 216 8.34 -12.37 0.55
CA ARG A 216 8.90 -11.74 1.76
C ARG A 216 8.73 -12.56 3.04
N ILE A 217 8.24 -13.82 2.97
CA ILE A 217 7.91 -14.63 4.16
C ILE A 217 9.07 -14.66 5.15
N LYS A 218 10.30 -14.89 4.69
CA LYS A 218 11.51 -14.93 5.55
C LYS A 218 11.69 -13.61 6.33
N VAL A 219 11.59 -12.47 5.66
CA VAL A 219 11.75 -11.14 6.28
C VAL A 219 10.61 -10.82 7.22
N LEU A 220 9.39 -11.26 6.91
CA LEU A 220 8.22 -11.08 7.76
C LEU A 220 8.32 -11.94 9.02
N LEU A 221 8.83 -13.16 8.94
CA LEU A 221 9.10 -14.01 10.11
C LEU A 221 10.22 -13.47 10.99
N GLU A 222 11.20 -12.77 10.43
CA GLU A 222 12.21 -12.04 11.22
C GLU A 222 11.61 -10.89 12.05
N LEU A 223 10.48 -10.30 11.60
CA LEU A 223 9.73 -9.26 12.33
C LEU A 223 8.66 -9.85 13.25
N TYR A 224 7.99 -10.90 12.80
CA TYR A 224 6.82 -11.51 13.43
C TYR A 224 6.96 -13.03 13.45
N PRO A 225 7.75 -13.59 14.37
CA PRO A 225 8.06 -15.03 14.39
C PRO A 225 6.86 -15.96 14.55
N LYS A 226 5.75 -15.45 15.10
CA LYS A 226 4.49 -16.20 15.29
C LYS A 226 3.39 -15.77 14.31
N ALA A 227 3.72 -14.99 13.26
CA ALA A 227 2.76 -14.62 12.23
C ALA A 227 2.20 -15.85 11.53
N LYS A 228 0.92 -15.76 11.15
CA LYS A 228 0.26 -16.81 10.37
C LYS A 228 0.20 -16.41 8.91
N PHE A 229 0.35 -17.39 8.02
CA PHE A 229 0.26 -17.20 6.59
C PHE A 229 -0.84 -18.07 6.03
N ILE A 230 -1.76 -17.46 5.28
CA ILE A 230 -2.82 -18.15 4.52
C ILE A 230 -2.42 -18.05 3.06
N PHE A 231 -2.01 -19.18 2.49
CA PHE A 231 -1.59 -19.25 1.10
C PHE A 231 -2.74 -19.69 0.20
N ILE A 232 -3.02 -18.92 -0.84
CA ILE A 232 -3.96 -19.28 -1.90
C ILE A 232 -3.20 -19.44 -3.21
N HIS A 233 -3.49 -20.55 -3.89
CA HIS A 233 -2.99 -20.82 -5.24
C HIS A 233 -4.15 -21.08 -6.21
N ARG A 234 -3.88 -20.91 -7.47
CA ARG A 234 -4.81 -21.17 -8.58
C ARG A 234 -4.04 -21.82 -9.71
N ASN A 235 -4.76 -22.47 -10.65
CA ASN A 235 -4.15 -23.02 -11.85
C ASN A 235 -3.26 -21.96 -12.54
N PRO A 236 -1.97 -22.23 -12.81
CA PRO A 236 -1.03 -21.24 -13.33
C PRO A 236 -1.41 -20.72 -14.73
N TYR A 237 -2.07 -21.52 -15.55
CA TYR A 237 -2.55 -21.09 -16.87
C TYR A 237 -3.67 -20.03 -16.75
N ASP A 238 -4.62 -20.22 -15.83
CA ASP A 238 -5.65 -19.23 -15.54
C ASP A 238 -5.07 -17.94 -14.98
N VAL A 239 -4.08 -18.07 -14.09
CA VAL A 239 -3.35 -16.92 -13.51
C VAL A 239 -2.63 -16.16 -14.61
N TYR A 240 -1.96 -16.85 -15.53
CA TYR A 240 -1.26 -16.24 -16.65
C TYR A 240 -2.21 -15.44 -17.55
N GLN A 241 -3.29 -16.06 -18.02
CA GLN A 241 -4.29 -15.38 -18.85
C GLN A 241 -4.91 -14.17 -18.15
N SER A 242 -5.24 -14.31 -16.86
CA SER A 242 -5.80 -13.22 -16.06
C SER A 242 -4.81 -12.05 -15.86
N ASN A 243 -3.51 -12.35 -15.78
CA ASN A 243 -2.47 -11.31 -15.71
C ASN A 243 -2.32 -10.56 -17.04
N ILE A 244 -2.35 -11.26 -18.20
CA ILE A 244 -2.34 -10.59 -19.52
C ILE A 244 -3.49 -9.59 -19.60
N HIS A 245 -4.69 -10.01 -19.19
CA HIS A 245 -5.85 -9.12 -19.18
C HIS A 245 -5.65 -7.91 -18.26
N LEU A 246 -5.12 -8.12 -17.06
CA LEU A 246 -4.78 -7.04 -16.12
C LEU A 246 -3.77 -6.06 -16.72
N TYR A 247 -2.68 -6.56 -17.29
CA TYR A 247 -1.65 -5.71 -17.91
C TYR A 247 -2.23 -4.89 -19.06
N ASN A 248 -3.01 -5.50 -19.94
CA ASN A 248 -3.64 -4.79 -21.06
C ASN A 248 -4.59 -3.67 -20.61
N LYS A 249 -5.30 -3.85 -19.50
CA LYS A 249 -6.18 -2.81 -18.93
C LYS A 249 -5.38 -1.74 -18.18
N THR A 250 -4.40 -2.15 -17.39
CA THR A 250 -3.71 -1.24 -16.46
C THR A 250 -2.60 -0.44 -17.15
N ILE A 251 -1.83 -1.06 -18.06
CA ILE A 251 -0.74 -0.37 -18.75
C ILE A 251 -1.28 0.70 -19.69
N LYS A 252 -2.37 0.45 -20.42
CA LYS A 252 -2.99 1.46 -21.29
C LYS A 252 -3.45 2.70 -20.53
N SER A 253 -3.75 2.59 -19.25
CA SER A 253 -4.15 3.72 -18.40
C SER A 253 -3.00 4.40 -17.66
N GLN A 254 -1.83 3.76 -17.57
CA GLN A 254 -0.67 4.28 -16.82
C GLN A 254 0.43 4.89 -17.70
N PHE A 255 0.47 4.55 -18.97
CA PHE A 255 1.44 5.02 -19.98
C PHE A 255 0.77 5.74 -21.13
#